data_7aa3281ebffc95a70b2988f8f6a2add1
#
_entry.id   7aa3281ebffc95a70b2988f8f6a2add1
#
_cell.length_a   1.000
_cell.length_b   1.000
_cell.length_c   1.000
_cell.angle_alpha   90.00
_cell.angle_beta   90.00
_cell.angle_gamma   90.00
#
_symmetry.space_group_name_H-M   'P 1'
#
loop_
_entity.id
_entity.type
_entity.pdbx_description
1 polymer ?
#
loop_
_entity_poly.entity_id
_entity_poly.type
_entity_poly.pdbx_seq_one_letter_code
_entity_poly.pdbx_strand_id
1 'polypeptide(L)'
;MSSVSEGRGDAGKIELFLEEIILREGGKVSVESALTNGGDILVYSNGNIWMDRGGLIASAGGNGGSILFRGTASIYLRDSLLSAEAGIDGGNIELRTPLKFVSQRSVLVANAIHGNGGNISVSTEGYLSSLESQVSASSEFGLEGSIVIDTPQTDVGSGLIVLPDGLMDINANITERCSLRLSSNVSSFFIRGAGGLSFYCSETYVPSLIVDIWQEEHSEE
;
A
#
# COMPACT_ATOMS: atom_id res chain seq x y z
N MET A 1 -23.66 1.34 7.38
CA MET A 1 -24.75 1.15 6.39
C MET A 1 -24.95 -0.33 6.17
N SER A 2 -26.18 -0.84 6.23
CA SER A 2 -26.36 -2.28 6.07
C SER A 2 -27.68 -2.59 5.37
N SER A 3 -27.67 -3.69 4.60
CA SER A 3 -28.84 -4.36 4.03
C SER A 3 -28.77 -5.82 4.46
N VAL A 4 -29.67 -6.25 5.32
CA VAL A 4 -29.65 -7.60 5.92
C VAL A 4 -30.96 -8.31 5.59
N SER A 5 -30.86 -9.55 5.13
CA SER A 5 -31.99 -10.47 4.93
C SER A 5 -31.90 -11.63 5.92
N GLU A 6 -32.83 -11.68 6.87
CA GLU A 6 -32.93 -12.80 7.84
C GLU A 6 -33.88 -13.89 7.38
N GLY A 7 -34.63 -13.65 6.30
CA GLY A 7 -35.63 -14.53 5.76
C GLY A 7 -35.16 -15.40 4.58
N ARG A 8 -36.10 -15.83 3.76
CA ARG A 8 -35.87 -16.63 2.55
C ARG A 8 -35.63 -15.79 1.29
N GLY A 9 -35.52 -14.49 1.44
CA GLY A 9 -35.20 -13.60 0.34
C GLY A 9 -33.71 -13.32 0.25
N ASP A 10 -33.19 -13.12 -0.95
CA ASP A 10 -31.81 -12.71 -1.16
C ASP A 10 -31.54 -11.32 -0.55
N ALA A 11 -30.31 -11.04 -0.20
CA ALA A 11 -29.93 -9.72 0.26
C ALA A 11 -30.02 -8.69 -0.89
N GLY A 12 -30.21 -7.44 -0.52
CA GLY A 12 -30.31 -6.35 -1.48
C GLY A 12 -28.96 -5.93 -2.07
N LYS A 13 -28.97 -4.85 -2.82
CA LYS A 13 -27.79 -4.24 -3.43
C LYS A 13 -27.55 -2.86 -2.82
N ILE A 14 -26.28 -2.54 -2.57
CA ILE A 14 -25.84 -1.19 -2.18
C ILE A 14 -24.98 -0.62 -3.29
N GLU A 15 -25.37 0.54 -3.79
CA GLU A 15 -24.60 1.30 -4.78
C GLU A 15 -24.16 2.62 -4.17
N LEU A 16 -22.86 2.87 -4.20
CA LEU A 16 -22.23 4.08 -3.69
C LEU A 16 -21.62 4.86 -4.85
N PHE A 17 -22.07 6.08 -5.07
CA PHE A 17 -21.54 7.02 -6.06
C PHE A 17 -20.96 8.21 -5.30
N LEU A 18 -19.65 8.25 -5.16
CA LEU A 18 -18.96 9.19 -4.27
C LEU A 18 -17.69 9.72 -4.93
N GLU A 19 -17.28 10.92 -4.55
CA GLU A 19 -15.97 11.43 -4.94
C GLU A 19 -14.86 10.81 -4.11
N GLU A 20 -15.09 10.65 -2.80
CA GLU A 20 -14.14 10.06 -1.87
C GLU A 20 -14.88 9.23 -0.81
N ILE A 21 -14.24 8.15 -0.37
CA ILE A 21 -14.76 7.29 0.71
C ILE A 21 -13.75 7.23 1.83
N ILE A 22 -14.19 7.54 3.03
CA ILE A 22 -13.40 7.39 4.25
C ILE A 22 -14.19 6.57 5.25
N LEU A 23 -13.76 5.31 5.47
CA LEU A 23 -14.29 4.45 6.52
C LEU A 23 -13.27 4.34 7.64
N ARG A 24 -13.66 4.73 8.86
CA ARG A 24 -12.78 4.72 10.05
C ARG A 24 -13.47 4.08 11.23
N GLU A 25 -12.67 3.65 12.21
CA GLU A 25 -13.14 3.24 13.55
C GLU A 25 -14.25 2.18 13.56
N GLY A 26 -14.12 1.17 12.71
CA GLY A 26 -15.10 0.10 12.60
C GLY A 26 -16.28 0.44 11.68
N GLY A 27 -16.19 1.52 10.89
CA GLY A 27 -17.19 1.83 9.89
C GLY A 27 -17.38 0.67 8.91
N LYS A 28 -18.63 0.23 8.71
CA LYS A 28 -18.95 -0.92 7.86
C LYS A 28 -20.05 -0.59 6.87
N VAL A 29 -19.91 -1.16 5.68
CA VAL A 29 -20.99 -1.31 4.70
C VAL A 29 -21.21 -2.80 4.52
N SER A 30 -22.41 -3.29 4.82
CA SER A 30 -22.69 -4.72 4.73
C SER A 30 -24.00 -5.01 3.96
N VAL A 31 -23.96 -6.09 3.20
CA VAL A 31 -25.08 -6.71 2.55
C VAL A 31 -25.03 -8.21 2.87
N GLU A 32 -25.86 -8.63 3.80
CA GLU A 32 -25.79 -9.96 4.37
C GLU A 32 -27.10 -10.71 4.22
N SER A 33 -27.04 -12.00 3.91
CA SER A 33 -28.18 -12.90 3.92
C SER A 33 -27.90 -14.12 4.78
N ALA A 34 -28.77 -14.42 5.72
CA ALA A 34 -28.56 -15.55 6.64
C ALA A 34 -28.74 -16.91 5.96
N LEU A 35 -29.66 -17.05 5.02
CA LEU A 35 -30.10 -18.33 4.49
C LEU A 35 -29.99 -18.47 2.96
N THR A 36 -29.96 -17.36 2.25
CA THR A 36 -30.03 -17.31 0.79
C THR A 36 -28.82 -16.59 0.21
N ASN A 37 -28.91 -16.13 -1.03
CA ASN A 37 -27.81 -15.48 -1.70
C ASN A 37 -27.51 -14.10 -1.12
N GLY A 38 -26.25 -13.76 -1.08
CA GLY A 38 -25.76 -12.43 -0.75
C GLY A 38 -26.12 -11.41 -1.83
N GLY A 39 -26.07 -10.15 -1.45
CA GLY A 39 -26.25 -9.06 -2.40
C GLY A 39 -24.94 -8.38 -2.74
N ASP A 40 -25.01 -7.39 -3.61
CA ASP A 40 -23.83 -6.72 -4.14
C ASP A 40 -23.56 -5.39 -3.46
N ILE A 41 -22.27 -5.08 -3.30
CA ILE A 41 -21.79 -3.76 -2.93
C ILE A 41 -21.01 -3.21 -4.13
N LEU A 42 -21.54 -2.15 -4.74
CA LEU A 42 -20.90 -1.47 -5.85
C LEU A 42 -20.43 -0.10 -5.39
N VAL A 43 -19.13 0.15 -5.54
CA VAL A 43 -18.50 1.40 -5.18
C VAL A 43 -17.95 2.05 -6.44
N TYR A 44 -18.50 3.20 -6.78
CA TYR A 44 -18.05 4.07 -7.85
C TYR A 44 -17.46 5.32 -7.24
N SER A 45 -16.15 5.51 -7.38
CA SER A 45 -15.46 6.68 -6.84
C SER A 45 -14.47 7.25 -7.85
N ASN A 46 -14.49 8.55 -8.02
CA ASN A 46 -13.48 9.27 -8.82
C ASN A 46 -12.28 9.71 -7.97
N GLY A 47 -12.39 9.65 -6.65
CA GLY A 47 -11.35 9.99 -5.71
C GLY A 47 -10.80 8.77 -4.95
N ASN A 48 -10.04 9.04 -3.90
CA ASN A 48 -9.40 8.01 -3.11
C ASN A 48 -10.38 7.31 -2.16
N ILE A 49 -10.10 6.04 -1.91
CA ILE A 49 -10.82 5.23 -0.93
C ILE A 49 -9.88 4.91 0.22
N TRP A 50 -10.24 5.38 1.41
CA TRP A 50 -9.50 5.16 2.65
C TRP A 50 -10.33 4.31 3.60
N MET A 51 -9.82 3.16 3.95
CA MET A 51 -10.40 2.30 4.98
C MET A 51 -9.37 2.07 6.08
N ASP A 52 -9.71 2.51 7.29
CA ASP A 52 -8.92 2.31 8.49
C ASP A 52 -9.78 1.64 9.55
N ARG A 53 -9.49 0.37 9.81
CA ARG A 53 -10.34 -0.48 10.67
C ARG A 53 -11.79 -0.51 10.21
N GLY A 54 -12.00 -0.48 8.88
CA GLY A 54 -13.29 -0.51 8.24
C GLY A 54 -13.60 -1.86 7.61
N GLY A 55 -14.83 -2.02 7.06
CA GLY A 55 -15.20 -3.25 6.38
C GLY A 55 -16.26 -3.08 5.32
N LEU A 56 -16.13 -3.86 4.23
CA LEU A 56 -17.17 -4.14 3.28
C LEU A 56 -17.48 -5.62 3.33
N ILE A 57 -18.73 -5.98 3.57
CA ILE A 57 -19.15 -7.36 3.80
C ILE A 57 -20.33 -7.69 2.90
N ALA A 58 -20.18 -8.68 2.04
CA ALA A 58 -21.20 -9.21 1.14
C ALA A 58 -21.38 -10.71 1.37
N SER A 59 -21.62 -11.11 2.61
CA SER A 59 -21.65 -12.51 3.05
C SER A 59 -23.03 -13.13 2.96
N ALA A 60 -23.07 -14.45 2.78
CA ALA A 60 -24.32 -15.17 2.64
C ALA A 60 -24.29 -16.59 3.21
N GLY A 61 -25.45 -17.09 3.65
CA GLY A 61 -25.63 -18.53 3.95
C GLY A 61 -25.76 -19.38 2.69
N GLY A 62 -26.19 -18.82 1.58
CA GLY A 62 -26.18 -19.41 0.23
C GLY A 62 -24.93 -19.04 -0.55
N ASN A 63 -25.09 -18.57 -1.78
CA ASN A 63 -24.00 -18.05 -2.59
C ASN A 63 -23.62 -16.63 -2.16
N GLY A 64 -22.32 -16.33 -2.13
CA GLY A 64 -21.81 -15.04 -1.75
C GLY A 64 -22.19 -13.91 -2.72
N GLY A 65 -22.24 -12.71 -2.21
CA GLY A 65 -22.43 -11.51 -3.01
C GLY A 65 -21.14 -11.01 -3.65
N SER A 66 -21.21 -9.89 -4.36
CA SER A 66 -20.06 -9.31 -5.01
C SER A 66 -19.70 -7.96 -4.39
N ILE A 67 -18.41 -7.70 -4.27
CA ILE A 67 -17.86 -6.38 -3.91
C ILE A 67 -17.11 -5.85 -5.12
N LEU A 68 -17.62 -4.79 -5.74
CA LEU A 68 -17.03 -4.22 -6.94
C LEU A 68 -16.61 -2.78 -6.69
N PHE A 69 -15.32 -2.52 -6.89
CA PHE A 69 -14.79 -1.16 -6.93
C PHE A 69 -14.49 -0.75 -8.37
N ARG A 70 -15.01 0.40 -8.72
CA ARG A 70 -14.74 1.03 -10.03
C ARG A 70 -14.41 2.49 -9.81
N GLY A 71 -13.23 2.90 -10.25
CA GLY A 71 -12.80 4.28 -10.08
C GLY A 71 -11.45 4.55 -10.70
N THR A 72 -11.07 5.80 -10.70
CA THR A 72 -9.82 6.30 -11.30
C THR A 72 -8.74 6.57 -10.28
N ALA A 73 -9.01 6.36 -9.00
CA ALA A 73 -8.13 6.74 -7.91
C ALA A 73 -7.50 5.54 -7.19
N SER A 74 -6.93 5.81 -6.05
CA SER A 74 -6.22 4.80 -5.25
C SER A 74 -7.09 4.25 -4.12
N ILE A 75 -6.87 2.99 -3.76
CA ILE A 75 -7.51 2.33 -2.62
C ILE A 75 -6.44 2.06 -1.55
N TYR A 76 -6.71 2.52 -0.34
CA TYR A 76 -5.87 2.32 0.84
C TYR A 76 -6.66 1.57 1.92
N LEU A 77 -6.20 0.37 2.24
CA LEU A 77 -6.77 -0.47 3.29
C LEU A 77 -5.76 -0.59 4.43
N ARG A 78 -6.17 -0.27 5.64
CA ARG A 78 -5.40 -0.47 6.86
C ARG A 78 -6.28 -1.15 7.90
N ASP A 79 -5.82 -2.29 8.44
CA ASP A 79 -6.57 -3.07 9.44
C ASP A 79 -8.04 -3.30 9.03
N SER A 80 -8.29 -3.54 7.73
CA SER A 80 -9.62 -3.52 7.14
C SER A 80 -10.00 -4.85 6.52
N LEU A 81 -11.31 -5.08 6.36
CA LEU A 81 -11.86 -6.33 5.87
C LEU A 81 -12.70 -6.11 4.62
N LEU A 82 -12.42 -6.87 3.55
CA LEU A 82 -13.31 -7.09 2.42
C LEU A 82 -13.73 -8.56 2.42
N SER A 83 -14.99 -8.85 2.70
CA SER A 83 -15.50 -10.22 2.79
C SER A 83 -16.67 -10.45 1.84
N ALA A 84 -16.53 -11.49 1.03
CA ALA A 84 -17.58 -12.06 0.18
C ALA A 84 -17.71 -13.57 0.47
N GLU A 85 -17.70 -13.94 1.74
CA GLU A 85 -17.77 -15.33 2.19
C GLU A 85 -19.17 -15.91 2.07
N ALA A 86 -19.25 -17.21 1.85
CA ALA A 86 -20.52 -17.89 1.63
C ALA A 86 -20.61 -19.30 2.19
N GLY A 87 -21.83 -19.73 2.47
CA GLY A 87 -22.12 -21.10 2.86
C GLY A 87 -22.05 -22.09 1.69
N ILE A 88 -22.38 -21.67 0.48
CA ILE A 88 -22.29 -22.50 -0.74
C ILE A 88 -21.11 -22.00 -1.56
N ASP A 89 -21.30 -21.23 -2.60
CA ASP A 89 -20.20 -20.71 -3.43
C ASP A 89 -19.76 -19.32 -2.96
N GLY A 90 -18.47 -19.13 -2.83
CA GLY A 90 -17.88 -17.84 -2.46
C GLY A 90 -18.22 -16.74 -3.45
N GLY A 91 -18.31 -15.51 -2.97
CA GLY A 91 -18.63 -14.35 -3.78
C GLY A 91 -17.44 -13.83 -4.58
N ASN A 92 -17.62 -12.66 -5.20
CA ASN A 92 -16.57 -12.06 -6.01
C ASN A 92 -16.11 -10.74 -5.40
N ILE A 93 -14.80 -10.51 -5.40
CA ILE A 93 -14.20 -9.22 -5.05
C ILE A 93 -13.43 -8.71 -6.27
N GLU A 94 -13.90 -7.61 -6.83
CA GLU A 94 -13.28 -7.01 -8.00
C GLU A 94 -12.84 -5.57 -7.68
N LEU A 95 -11.53 -5.34 -7.72
CA LEU A 95 -10.92 -4.05 -7.49
C LEU A 95 -10.32 -3.55 -8.81
N ARG A 96 -11.00 -2.60 -9.45
CA ARG A 96 -10.48 -1.91 -10.63
C ARG A 96 -10.08 -0.50 -10.25
N THR A 97 -8.82 -0.33 -9.95
CA THR A 97 -8.24 0.96 -9.58
C THR A 97 -7.00 1.23 -10.42
N PRO A 98 -7.03 2.25 -11.30
CA PRO A 98 -5.93 2.47 -12.22
C PRO A 98 -4.63 2.93 -11.57
N LEU A 99 -4.67 3.54 -10.38
CA LEU A 99 -3.47 4.08 -9.77
C LEU A 99 -2.80 3.11 -8.78
N LYS A 100 -3.35 2.97 -7.58
CA LYS A 100 -2.68 2.20 -6.53
C LYS A 100 -3.68 1.43 -5.67
N PHE A 101 -3.30 0.22 -5.34
CA PHE A 101 -3.94 -0.56 -4.28
C PHE A 101 -2.92 -0.84 -3.18
N VAL A 102 -3.19 -0.33 -1.98
CA VAL A 102 -2.33 -0.50 -0.80
C VAL A 102 -3.11 -1.28 0.26
N SER A 103 -2.57 -2.42 0.67
CA SER A 103 -3.15 -3.30 1.70
C SER A 103 -2.18 -3.44 2.85
N GLN A 104 -2.53 -2.89 4.01
CA GLN A 104 -1.74 -2.98 5.23
C GLN A 104 -2.54 -3.69 6.33
N ARG A 105 -2.07 -4.84 6.78
CA ARG A 105 -2.76 -5.69 7.79
C ARG A 105 -4.26 -5.88 7.50
N SER A 106 -4.58 -6.01 6.23
CA SER A 106 -5.97 -6.08 5.77
C SER A 106 -6.26 -7.43 5.15
N VAL A 107 -7.53 -7.80 5.17
CA VAL A 107 -7.96 -9.13 4.78
C VAL A 107 -8.98 -9.02 3.64
N LEU A 108 -8.72 -9.75 2.54
CA LEU A 108 -9.63 -9.93 1.41
C LEU A 108 -10.02 -11.40 1.37
N VAL A 109 -11.29 -11.71 1.61
CA VAL A 109 -11.76 -13.10 1.65
C VAL A 109 -12.98 -13.29 0.77
N ALA A 110 -12.95 -14.37 -0.04
CA ALA A 110 -14.06 -14.85 -0.85
C ALA A 110 -14.19 -16.36 -0.66
N ASN A 111 -14.18 -16.81 0.59
CA ASN A 111 -14.18 -18.23 0.93
C ASN A 111 -15.57 -18.84 0.82
N ALA A 112 -15.60 -20.15 0.62
CA ALA A 112 -16.81 -20.96 0.63
C ALA A 112 -16.73 -22.09 1.68
N ILE A 113 -17.88 -22.62 2.10
CA ILE A 113 -17.92 -23.79 2.95
C ILE A 113 -18.16 -25.05 2.08
N HIS A 114 -19.29 -25.13 1.40
CA HIS A 114 -19.71 -26.34 0.70
C HIS A 114 -19.41 -26.36 -0.80
N GLY A 115 -19.47 -25.19 -1.45
CA GLY A 115 -19.21 -25.04 -2.87
C GLY A 115 -17.79 -24.57 -3.18
N ASN A 116 -17.61 -23.90 -4.29
CA ASN A 116 -16.30 -23.42 -4.71
C ASN A 116 -15.97 -22.08 -4.04
N GLY A 117 -14.70 -21.87 -3.74
CA GLY A 117 -14.20 -20.55 -3.36
C GLY A 117 -14.51 -19.49 -4.44
N GLY A 118 -14.62 -18.24 -4.03
CA GLY A 118 -14.98 -17.15 -4.94
C GLY A 118 -13.81 -16.67 -5.79
N ASN A 119 -14.01 -15.54 -6.46
CA ASN A 119 -12.97 -14.93 -7.29
C ASN A 119 -12.55 -13.58 -6.72
N ILE A 120 -11.25 -13.38 -6.60
CA ILE A 120 -10.65 -12.09 -6.22
C ILE A 120 -9.82 -11.59 -7.39
N SER A 121 -10.20 -10.45 -7.95
CA SER A 121 -9.50 -9.82 -9.07
C SER A 121 -9.11 -8.41 -8.70
N VAL A 122 -7.81 -8.12 -8.78
CA VAL A 122 -7.25 -6.79 -8.55
C VAL A 122 -6.53 -6.35 -9.82
N SER A 123 -6.97 -5.25 -10.41
CA SER A 123 -6.33 -4.64 -11.58
C SER A 123 -5.91 -3.22 -11.20
N THR A 124 -4.60 -2.96 -11.17
CA THR A 124 -4.01 -1.68 -10.71
C THR A 124 -2.62 -1.46 -11.29
N GLU A 125 -2.20 -0.21 -11.44
CA GLU A 125 -0.83 0.11 -11.84
C GLU A 125 0.20 -0.16 -10.73
N GLY A 126 -0.20 -0.07 -9.47
CA GLY A 126 0.67 -0.32 -8.32
C GLY A 126 -0.01 -1.11 -7.22
N TYR A 127 0.53 -2.28 -6.88
CA TYR A 127 0.08 -3.10 -5.76
C TYR A 127 1.13 -3.14 -4.65
N LEU A 128 0.72 -2.72 -3.45
CA LEU A 128 1.56 -2.74 -2.25
C LEU A 128 0.81 -3.49 -1.14
N SER A 129 1.40 -4.57 -0.67
CA SER A 129 0.83 -5.37 0.41
C SER A 129 1.83 -5.58 1.54
N SER A 130 1.38 -5.46 2.78
CA SER A 130 2.19 -5.86 3.94
C SER A 130 2.17 -7.38 4.10
N LEU A 131 3.20 -7.93 4.75
CA LEU A 131 3.29 -9.37 5.04
C LEU A 131 2.14 -9.89 5.91
N GLU A 132 1.49 -9.03 6.65
CA GLU A 132 0.36 -9.34 7.53
C GLU A 132 -0.99 -9.26 6.82
N SER A 133 -1.00 -8.81 5.56
CA SER A 133 -2.22 -8.79 4.75
C SER A 133 -2.48 -10.16 4.16
N GLN A 134 -3.77 -10.53 4.08
CA GLN A 134 -4.20 -11.84 3.59
C GLN A 134 -5.19 -11.69 2.45
N VAL A 135 -5.04 -12.55 1.45
CA VAL A 135 -6.00 -12.71 0.35
C VAL A 135 -6.34 -14.18 0.25
N SER A 136 -7.61 -14.54 0.37
CA SER A 136 -8.06 -15.93 0.38
C SER A 136 -9.34 -16.11 -0.43
N ALA A 137 -9.38 -17.15 -1.25
CA ALA A 137 -10.53 -17.61 -2.00
C ALA A 137 -10.67 -19.12 -1.87
N SER A 138 -10.51 -19.64 -0.66
CA SER A 138 -10.49 -21.09 -0.38
C SER A 138 -11.90 -21.66 -0.25
N SER A 139 -12.00 -22.99 -0.32
CA SER A 139 -13.20 -23.72 0.02
C SER A 139 -12.88 -24.84 1.01
N GLU A 140 -13.79 -25.08 1.95
CA GLU A 140 -13.61 -26.17 2.91
C GLU A 140 -13.91 -27.53 2.28
N PHE A 141 -14.98 -27.64 1.48
CA PHE A 141 -15.43 -28.92 0.88
C PHE A 141 -15.45 -28.91 -0.65
N GLY A 142 -15.26 -27.76 -1.30
CA GLY A 142 -15.26 -27.60 -2.75
C GLY A 142 -13.86 -27.34 -3.32
N LEU A 143 -13.85 -26.72 -4.49
CA LEU A 143 -12.60 -26.31 -5.16
C LEU A 143 -12.19 -24.91 -4.67
N GLU A 144 -10.88 -24.69 -4.62
CA GLU A 144 -10.37 -23.33 -4.39
C GLU A 144 -10.81 -22.39 -5.51
N GLY A 145 -11.04 -21.13 -5.15
CA GLY A 145 -11.37 -20.06 -6.09
C GLY A 145 -10.15 -19.51 -6.81
N SER A 146 -10.34 -18.41 -7.49
CA SER A 146 -9.28 -17.76 -8.27
C SER A 146 -8.86 -16.43 -7.65
N ILE A 147 -7.56 -16.21 -7.53
CA ILE A 147 -6.98 -14.93 -7.12
C ILE A 147 -6.10 -14.44 -8.27
N VAL A 148 -6.47 -13.30 -8.86
CA VAL A 148 -5.72 -12.67 -9.96
C VAL A 148 -5.36 -11.25 -9.54
N ILE A 149 -4.08 -10.94 -9.51
CA ILE A 149 -3.56 -9.59 -9.27
C ILE A 149 -2.82 -9.17 -10.54
N ASP A 150 -3.45 -8.29 -11.30
CA ASP A 150 -2.93 -7.76 -12.55
C ASP A 150 -2.32 -6.39 -12.32
N THR A 151 -1.00 -6.32 -12.47
CA THR A 151 -0.23 -5.08 -12.39
C THR A 151 0.65 -4.99 -13.62
N PRO A 152 0.79 -3.81 -14.24
CA PRO A 152 1.76 -3.64 -15.32
C PRO A 152 3.14 -4.08 -14.81
N GLN A 153 3.77 -4.97 -15.54
CA GLN A 153 5.15 -5.37 -15.24
C GLN A 153 6.07 -4.17 -15.49
N THR A 154 6.39 -3.45 -14.43
CA THR A 154 7.54 -2.55 -14.46
C THR A 154 8.77 -3.43 -14.42
N ASP A 155 9.45 -3.58 -15.56
CA ASP A 155 10.74 -4.23 -15.61
C ASP A 155 11.77 -3.36 -14.87
N VAL A 156 11.82 -3.51 -13.55
CA VAL A 156 12.82 -2.85 -12.71
C VAL A 156 14.23 -3.37 -13.00
N GLY A 157 14.35 -4.50 -13.69
CA GLY A 157 15.63 -5.07 -14.11
C GLY A 157 16.31 -4.25 -15.20
N SER A 158 15.55 -3.64 -16.08
CA SER A 158 16.10 -2.80 -17.19
C SER A 158 16.64 -1.45 -16.70
N GLY A 159 16.27 -1.01 -15.51
CA GLY A 159 16.77 0.20 -14.86
C GLY A 159 17.96 -0.02 -13.92
N LEU A 160 18.29 -1.28 -13.60
CA LEU A 160 19.46 -1.60 -12.79
C LEU A 160 20.72 -1.48 -13.67
N ILE A 161 21.39 -0.37 -13.57
CA ILE A 161 22.76 -0.25 -14.06
C ILE A 161 23.60 -1.15 -13.18
N VAL A 162 24.15 -2.21 -13.77
CA VAL A 162 25.19 -3.02 -13.08
C VAL A 162 26.30 -2.05 -12.70
N LEU A 163 26.47 -1.80 -11.40
CA LEU A 163 27.64 -1.09 -10.92
C LEU A 163 28.86 -1.87 -11.44
N PRO A 164 29.83 -1.20 -12.12
CA PRO A 164 31.05 -1.87 -12.50
C PRO A 164 31.69 -2.48 -11.25
N ASP A 165 32.09 -3.75 -11.32
CA ASP A 165 32.75 -4.51 -10.24
C ASP A 165 34.08 -3.89 -9.76
N GLY A 166 34.54 -2.86 -10.41
CA GLY A 166 35.65 -2.03 -9.91
C GLY A 166 35.08 -1.03 -8.90
N LEU A 167 35.22 -1.32 -7.63
CA LEU A 167 35.26 -0.26 -6.61
C LEU A 167 36.21 0.79 -7.14
N MET A 168 35.71 1.97 -7.51
CA MET A 168 36.60 3.10 -7.79
C MET A 168 37.54 3.20 -6.61
N ASP A 169 38.82 2.97 -6.86
CA ASP A 169 39.83 3.19 -5.83
C ASP A 169 39.80 4.67 -5.48
N ILE A 170 39.09 4.96 -4.40
CA ILE A 170 38.93 6.33 -3.88
C ILE A 170 40.29 6.97 -3.68
N ASN A 171 41.31 6.17 -3.38
CA ASN A 171 42.68 6.65 -3.24
C ASN A 171 43.28 7.12 -4.56
N ALA A 172 42.91 6.55 -5.69
CA ALA A 172 43.40 6.99 -7.00
C ALA A 172 42.87 8.38 -7.40
N ASN A 173 41.70 8.74 -6.93
CA ASN A 173 41.09 10.05 -7.21
C ASN A 173 41.38 11.10 -6.13
N ILE A 174 41.89 10.70 -4.96
CA ILE A 174 42.25 11.62 -3.86
C ILE A 174 43.71 12.10 -3.98
N THR A 175 44.50 11.54 -4.88
CA THR A 175 45.89 11.93 -5.06
C THR A 175 46.12 13.23 -5.81
N GLU A 176 45.09 13.91 -6.29
CA GLU A 176 45.24 15.31 -6.68
C GLU A 176 45.17 16.20 -5.45
N ARG A 177 46.33 16.45 -4.99
CA ARG A 177 46.75 17.25 -3.85
C ARG A 177 45.97 18.54 -3.67
N CYS A 178 45.44 18.76 -2.49
CA CYS A 178 44.95 20.03 -1.99
C CYS A 178 45.97 21.20 -2.10
N SER A 179 47.25 20.90 -2.42
CA SER A 179 48.33 21.87 -2.47
C SER A 179 48.42 22.71 -3.73
N LEU A 180 47.60 22.46 -4.76
CA LEU A 180 47.69 23.15 -6.05
C LEU A 180 46.51 24.05 -6.38
N ARG A 181 45.61 24.31 -5.44
CA ARG A 181 44.46 25.20 -5.70
C ARG A 181 44.56 26.54 -4.98
N LEU A 182 45.52 27.30 -5.41
CA LEU A 182 45.67 28.73 -5.05
C LEU A 182 44.97 29.66 -6.02
N SER A 183 43.83 29.25 -6.65
CA SER A 183 43.05 30.16 -7.46
C SER A 183 41.70 30.40 -6.82
N SER A 184 41.31 31.66 -6.80
CA SER A 184 40.15 32.28 -6.11
C SER A 184 38.77 31.83 -6.55
N ASN A 185 38.62 30.76 -7.31
CA ASN A 185 37.33 30.26 -7.82
C ASN A 185 37.14 28.74 -7.62
N VAL A 186 37.34 28.27 -6.39
CA VAL A 186 37.14 26.83 -6.08
C VAL A 186 35.97 26.69 -5.13
N SER A 187 34.92 25.98 -5.59
CA SER A 187 33.85 25.55 -4.72
C SER A 187 34.32 24.37 -3.85
N SER A 188 34.09 24.43 -2.56
CA SER A 188 34.37 23.36 -1.62
C SER A 188 33.07 22.72 -1.15
N PHE A 189 33.07 21.38 -1.07
CA PHE A 189 31.95 20.60 -0.57
C PHE A 189 32.38 19.90 0.72
N PHE A 190 31.66 20.10 1.81
CA PHE A 190 31.93 19.44 3.09
C PHE A 190 30.81 18.47 3.44
N ILE A 191 31.16 17.21 3.70
CA ILE A 191 30.24 16.22 4.24
C ILE A 191 30.46 16.15 5.75
N ARG A 192 29.41 16.44 6.54
CA ARG A 192 29.39 16.19 7.98
C ARG A 192 28.44 15.03 8.29
N GLY A 193 28.91 14.03 9.00
CA GLY A 193 28.13 12.90 9.48
C GLY A 193 28.90 12.09 10.52
N ALA A 194 28.19 11.39 11.40
CA ALA A 194 28.77 10.45 12.34
C ALA A 194 29.32 9.25 11.55
N GLY A 195 30.63 9.20 11.30
CA GLY A 195 31.29 8.14 10.55
C GLY A 195 32.04 8.62 9.29
N GLY A 196 32.06 9.90 9.01
CA GLY A 196 32.93 10.47 7.96
C GLY A 196 34.40 10.43 8.37
N LEU A 197 35.28 9.98 7.45
CA LEU A 197 36.70 10.07 7.62
C LEU A 197 37.13 11.53 7.77
N SER A 198 37.69 11.89 8.90
CA SER A 198 38.30 13.22 9.08
C SER A 198 39.60 13.26 8.30
N PHE A 199 39.63 13.97 7.19
CA PHE A 199 40.88 14.32 6.54
C PHE A 199 41.49 15.49 7.29
N TYR A 200 42.50 15.22 8.06
CA TYR A 200 43.45 16.24 8.50
C TYR A 200 44.24 16.70 7.29
N CYS A 201 43.82 17.76 6.64
CA CYS A 201 44.79 18.60 5.98
C CYS A 201 45.47 19.40 7.10
N SER A 202 46.68 18.97 7.43
CA SER A 202 47.51 19.63 8.44
C SER A 202 47.63 21.10 8.10
N GLU A 203 47.36 21.91 9.12
CA GLU A 203 47.74 23.28 9.31
C GLU A 203 46.99 24.35 8.54
N THR A 204 46.33 25.19 9.37
CA THR A 204 45.81 26.50 9.12
C THR A 204 44.53 26.59 8.30
N TYR A 205 43.45 26.36 8.93
CA TYR A 205 42.25 27.24 8.94
C TYR A 205 41.13 26.64 9.80
N VAL A 206 41.11 26.98 11.05
CA VAL A 206 39.87 26.94 11.82
C VAL A 206 39.24 28.32 11.65
N PRO A 207 38.21 28.48 10.85
CA PRO A 207 37.49 29.74 10.90
C PRO A 207 36.80 29.84 12.26
N SER A 208 37.25 30.76 13.08
CA SER A 208 36.69 31.12 14.38
C SER A 208 35.25 31.67 14.29
N LEU A 209 34.67 31.65 13.12
CA LEU A 209 33.33 32.22 12.82
C LEU A 209 32.16 31.21 12.98
N ILE A 210 32.41 29.97 13.37
CA ILE A 210 31.32 28.98 13.52
C ILE A 210 30.98 28.69 14.99
N VAL A 211 31.76 29.20 15.93
CA VAL A 211 31.54 28.94 17.37
C VAL A 211 30.50 29.92 17.98
N ASP A 212 30.31 31.08 17.39
CA ASP A 212 29.46 32.15 17.99
C ASP A 212 27.96 32.04 17.64
N ILE A 213 27.57 31.14 16.74
CA ILE A 213 26.13 31.02 16.34
C ILE A 213 25.32 30.10 17.27
N TRP A 214 25.97 29.35 18.14
CA TRP A 214 25.29 28.33 18.99
C TRP A 214 25.25 28.68 20.50
N GLN A 215 25.68 29.87 20.91
CA GLN A 215 25.66 30.27 22.32
C GLN A 215 24.56 31.29 22.71
N GLU A 216 23.73 31.72 21.77
CA GLU A 216 22.68 32.70 22.11
C GLU A 216 21.27 32.17 22.36
N GLU A 217 21.06 30.84 22.37
CA GLU A 217 19.70 30.28 22.61
C GLU A 217 19.49 29.56 23.93
N HIS A 218 20.40 29.68 24.91
CA HIS A 218 20.20 29.09 26.24
C HIS A 218 20.54 30.04 27.39
N SER A 219 20.05 31.26 27.35
CA SER A 219 19.95 32.07 28.54
C SER A 219 18.73 32.99 28.46
N GLU A 220 17.55 32.40 28.67
CA GLU A 220 16.41 33.11 29.32
C GLU A 220 15.34 32.08 29.71
N GLU A 221 15.17 32.01 31.04
CA GLU A 221 14.15 31.45 31.92
C GLU A 221 14.16 29.92 32.14
#